data_13a5c702af350f7f36cc0469469bafea
#
_entry.id   13a5c702af350f7f36cc0469469bafea
#
_cell.length_a   1.000
_cell.length_b   1.000
_cell.length_c   1.000
_cell.angle_alpha   90.00
_cell.angle_beta   90.00
_cell.angle_gamma   90.00
#
_symmetry.space_group_name_H-M   'P 1'
#
loop_
_entity.id
_entity.type
_entity.pdbx_description
1 polymer ?
#
loop_
_entity_poly.entity_id
_entity_poly.type
_entity_poly.pdbx_seq_one_letter_code
_entity_poly.pdbx_strand_id
1 'polypeptide(L)'
;MSGVVLDRKQGVRRLLAPLAILGLVAAVGVLGCSKKKPAEEEPGIGSSEFKTGDGSHDSESSEPERVRELATIYFDYDSSDLRSDARTTLKSNAQAIQAHTEWKLVTVEGHCDERGSEEYNLALGERRANATKKYLSDLGVSPARMKAVSFGSSSPAVQGHDESAWRWNRRVDFRVTR
;
A
#
# COMPACT_ATOMS: atom_id res chain seq x y z
N MET A 1 19.52 42.16 -43.60
CA MET A 1 20.02 42.57 -42.28
C MET A 1 19.78 41.41 -41.34
N SER A 2 20.72 40.51 -41.29
CA SER A 2 21.75 40.29 -40.27
C SER A 2 21.08 40.09 -38.94
N GLY A 3 21.00 38.93 -38.43
CA GLY A 3 21.95 37.95 -37.96
C GLY A 3 21.76 37.94 -36.45
N VAL A 4 21.75 36.87 -35.83
CA VAL A 4 22.71 36.41 -34.82
C VAL A 4 22.15 35.11 -34.16
N VAL A 5 22.79 34.04 -34.55
CA VAL A 5 22.78 32.75 -33.87
C VAL A 5 23.65 32.88 -32.61
N LEU A 6 23.16 32.51 -31.49
CA LEU A 6 23.96 32.26 -30.27
C LEU A 6 23.84 30.80 -29.81
N ASP A 7 24.79 30.06 -30.31
CA ASP A 7 25.25 28.76 -29.77
C ASP A 7 25.84 28.98 -28.38
N ARG A 8 25.39 28.24 -27.38
CA ARG A 8 26.04 28.14 -26.09
C ARG A 8 26.12 26.68 -25.60
N LYS A 9 27.08 25.98 -26.18
CA LYS A 9 27.68 24.79 -25.57
C LYS A 9 28.41 25.20 -24.29
N GLN A 10 28.06 24.64 -23.17
CA GLN A 10 28.89 24.47 -21.98
C GLN A 10 28.36 23.22 -21.27
N GLY A 11 29.05 22.14 -21.12
CA GLY A 11 30.41 22.00 -20.63
C GLY A 11 30.29 21.12 -19.38
N VAL A 12 30.21 19.78 -19.65
CA VAL A 12 30.18 18.74 -18.61
C VAL A 12 31.57 18.69 -17.94
N ARG A 13 31.68 19.08 -16.71
CA ARG A 13 32.83 18.75 -15.85
C ARG A 13 32.54 17.54 -14.99
N ARG A 14 33.05 16.42 -15.44
CA ARG A 14 33.27 15.21 -14.65
C ARG A 14 34.36 15.51 -13.63
N LEU A 15 34.05 15.37 -12.35
CA LEU A 15 35.05 15.25 -11.30
C LEU A 15 35.05 13.79 -10.83
N LEU A 16 36.10 13.10 -11.28
CA LEU A 16 36.56 11.84 -10.74
C LEU A 16 37.47 12.15 -9.53
N ALA A 17 37.20 11.54 -8.40
CA ALA A 17 38.18 11.39 -7.34
C ALA A 17 38.09 9.97 -6.78
N PRO A 18 39.20 9.25 -6.75
CA PRO A 18 39.32 7.97 -6.09
C PRO A 18 39.87 8.15 -4.69
N LEU A 19 39.43 7.36 -3.72
CA LEU A 19 40.27 7.03 -2.56
C LEU A 19 39.91 5.65 -2.05
N ALA A 20 40.87 4.76 -2.30
CA ALA A 20 41.05 3.51 -1.61
C ALA A 20 41.58 3.80 -0.21
N ILE A 21 41.10 3.14 0.81
CA ILE A 21 41.81 2.85 2.05
C ILE A 21 41.51 1.44 2.49
N LEU A 22 42.54 0.72 2.46
CA LEU A 22 42.95 -0.59 2.94
C LEU A 22 43.09 -0.56 4.48
N GLY A 23 42.78 -1.64 5.15
CA GLY A 23 43.15 -1.87 6.57
C GLY A 23 42.22 -2.93 7.17
N LEU A 24 42.62 -4.11 7.18
CA LEU A 24 43.54 -4.98 7.90
C LEU A 24 43.02 -5.43 9.28
N VAL A 25 42.69 -6.76 9.33
CA VAL A 25 43.13 -7.79 10.30
C VAL A 25 42.72 -7.70 11.77
N ALA A 26 42.12 -8.73 12.29
CA ALA A 26 42.49 -9.74 13.29
C ALA A 26 41.20 -10.30 13.88
N ALA A 27 40.83 -11.54 13.77
CA ALA A 27 41.36 -12.80 14.30
C ALA A 27 41.13 -13.01 15.81
N VAL A 28 40.64 -14.23 16.07
CA VAL A 28 40.78 -15.03 17.29
C VAL A 28 39.71 -14.80 18.40
N GLY A 29 38.88 -15.80 18.60
CA GLY A 29 38.87 -16.54 19.83
C GLY A 29 37.55 -17.18 20.16
N VAL A 30 37.53 -18.47 19.99
CA VAL A 30 37.39 -19.57 20.96
C VAL A 30 36.01 -19.83 21.52
N LEU A 31 35.52 -21.01 21.14
CA LEU A 31 34.83 -22.06 21.90
C LEU A 31 34.01 -21.65 23.15
N GLY A 32 32.75 -22.01 23.07
CA GLY A 32 31.89 -22.13 24.24
C GLY A 32 30.68 -22.97 23.91
N CYS A 33 30.84 -24.29 23.74
CA CYS A 33 29.74 -25.25 23.87
C CYS A 33 29.20 -25.23 25.29
N SER A 34 27.93 -24.95 25.47
CA SER A 34 27.20 -25.42 26.64
C SER A 34 25.80 -25.87 26.25
N LYS A 35 25.71 -27.18 26.10
CA LYS A 35 24.43 -27.92 26.12
C LYS A 35 23.84 -27.79 27.52
N LYS A 36 22.59 -27.33 27.62
CA LYS A 36 21.74 -27.67 28.76
C LYS A 36 20.29 -27.81 28.25
N LYS A 37 19.85 -29.01 28.10
CA LYS A 37 18.50 -29.54 28.24
C LYS A 37 18.35 -30.00 29.71
N PRO A 38 17.19 -30.34 30.20
CA PRO A 38 15.80 -29.96 30.03
C PRO A 38 15.12 -29.61 31.35
N ALA A 39 13.93 -29.08 31.32
CA ALA A 39 12.92 -29.40 32.35
C ALA A 39 11.53 -29.17 31.77
N GLU A 40 10.83 -30.26 31.53
CA GLU A 40 9.38 -30.32 31.54
C GLU A 40 8.91 -29.97 32.97
N GLU A 41 8.08 -28.97 33.08
CA GLU A 41 7.12 -28.85 34.18
C GLU A 41 5.87 -28.19 33.63
N GLU A 42 4.86 -29.01 33.40
CA GLU A 42 3.49 -28.53 33.37
C GLU A 42 3.07 -28.19 34.81
N PRO A 43 2.39 -27.07 34.99
CA PRO A 43 1.41 -27.03 36.04
C PRO A 43 0.09 -26.42 35.59
N GLY A 44 -0.93 -27.17 35.85
CA GLY A 44 -2.13 -26.67 36.55
C GLY A 44 -3.08 -25.84 35.72
N ILE A 45 -4.11 -26.50 35.23
CA ILE A 45 -5.42 -25.92 34.90
C ILE A 45 -5.90 -25.07 36.10
N GLY A 46 -5.73 -23.78 35.98
CA GLY A 46 -6.40 -22.78 36.80
C GLY A 46 -7.62 -22.27 36.03
N SER A 47 -8.79 -22.84 36.36
CA SER A 47 -10.08 -22.27 36.01
C SER A 47 -10.24 -20.91 36.69
N SER A 48 -9.95 -19.83 35.99
CA SER A 48 -10.38 -18.50 36.39
C SER A 48 -11.71 -18.21 35.73
N GLU A 49 -12.73 -18.10 36.57
CA GLU A 49 -14.06 -17.60 36.20
C GLU A 49 -13.94 -16.30 35.40
N PHE A 50 -14.37 -16.39 34.14
CA PHE A 50 -14.61 -15.20 33.32
C PHE A 50 -15.88 -14.53 33.84
N LYS A 51 -15.72 -13.54 34.70
CA LYS A 51 -16.80 -12.60 35.04
C LYS A 51 -17.22 -11.88 33.77
N THR A 52 -18.39 -12.21 33.29
CA THR A 52 -19.16 -11.42 32.35
C THR A 52 -19.46 -10.07 32.98
N GLY A 53 -18.58 -9.10 32.75
CA GLY A 53 -18.88 -7.70 32.97
C GLY A 53 -19.73 -7.22 31.82
N ASP A 54 -21.01 -7.00 32.05
CA ASP A 54 -21.89 -6.18 31.23
C ASP A 54 -21.29 -4.76 31.19
N GLY A 55 -20.58 -4.49 30.14
CA GLY A 55 -20.04 -3.20 29.75
C GLY A 55 -20.55 -2.92 28.36
N SER A 56 -21.72 -2.32 28.26
CA SER A 56 -22.19 -1.66 27.06
C SER A 56 -21.12 -0.65 26.59
N HIS A 57 -20.20 -1.13 25.79
CA HIS A 57 -19.28 -0.29 25.05
C HIS A 57 -19.95 -0.08 23.68
N ASP A 58 -20.77 0.97 23.61
CA ASP A 58 -21.22 1.57 22.37
C ASP A 58 -19.98 2.15 21.65
N SER A 59 -19.12 1.25 21.21
CA SER A 59 -18.14 1.55 20.16
C SER A 59 -18.90 1.43 18.86
N GLU A 60 -19.48 2.54 18.42
CA GLU A 60 -19.95 2.73 17.05
C GLU A 60 -18.71 2.69 16.12
N SER A 61 -18.13 1.51 15.97
CA SER A 61 -17.19 1.19 14.92
C SER A 61 -18.04 0.94 13.68
N SER A 62 -18.42 2.01 12.99
CA SER A 62 -19.06 1.88 11.70
C SER A 62 -18.09 1.13 10.78
N GLU A 63 -18.47 -0.11 10.38
CA GLU A 63 -17.66 -0.89 9.43
C GLU A 63 -17.53 -0.12 8.11
N PRO A 64 -16.37 -0.25 7.43
CA PRO A 64 -16.17 0.40 6.14
C PRO A 64 -17.19 -0.11 5.11
N GLU A 65 -17.98 0.80 4.52
CA GLU A 65 -19.02 0.47 3.54
C GLU A 65 -18.66 0.96 2.14
N ARG A 66 -19.17 0.28 1.11
CA ARG A 66 -19.14 0.75 -0.27
C ARG A 66 -20.21 1.81 -0.50
N VAL A 67 -19.82 2.93 -1.11
CA VAL A 67 -20.74 3.98 -1.52
C VAL A 67 -20.75 4.13 -3.04
N ARG A 68 -21.88 4.52 -3.62
CA ARG A 68 -22.06 4.63 -5.08
C ARG A 68 -21.31 5.82 -5.68
N GLU A 69 -21.04 6.80 -4.85
CA GLU A 69 -20.39 8.07 -5.22
C GLU A 69 -18.90 7.89 -5.51
N LEU A 70 -18.29 6.80 -5.02
CA LEU A 70 -16.89 6.49 -5.24
C LEU A 70 -16.75 5.34 -6.24
N ALA A 71 -16.33 5.67 -7.44
CA ALA A 71 -16.16 4.71 -8.51
C ALA A 71 -14.80 4.01 -8.42
N THR A 72 -14.81 2.69 -8.69
CA THR A 72 -13.60 1.85 -8.84
C THR A 72 -12.73 2.33 -10.00
N ILE A 73 -11.42 2.24 -9.85
CA ILE A 73 -10.45 2.47 -10.93
C ILE A 73 -9.67 1.20 -11.26
N TYR A 74 -9.17 1.11 -12.50
CA TYR A 74 -8.51 -0.08 -13.03
C TYR A 74 -7.09 0.22 -13.48
N PHE A 75 -6.26 -0.84 -13.46
CA PHE A 75 -4.85 -0.78 -13.79
C PHE A 75 -4.49 -1.75 -14.91
N ASP A 76 -3.41 -1.44 -15.61
CA ASP A 76 -2.81 -2.36 -16.56
C ASP A 76 -2.10 -3.50 -15.83
N TYR A 77 -1.76 -4.55 -16.58
CA TYR A 77 -1.03 -5.69 -16.05
C TYR A 77 0.32 -5.23 -15.48
N ASP A 78 0.64 -5.73 -14.29
CA ASP A 78 1.91 -5.48 -13.60
C ASP A 78 2.27 -3.99 -13.43
N SER A 79 1.26 -3.11 -13.40
CA SER A 79 1.44 -1.67 -13.26
C SER A 79 0.68 -1.11 -12.07
N SER A 80 1.25 -0.06 -11.48
CA SER A 80 0.62 0.84 -10.51
C SER A 80 0.43 2.27 -11.07
N ASP A 81 0.68 2.48 -12.35
CA ASP A 81 0.52 3.77 -13.00
C ASP A 81 -0.96 4.08 -13.24
N LEU A 82 -1.35 5.31 -12.91
CA LEU A 82 -2.72 5.77 -13.12
C LEU A 82 -2.95 6.08 -14.61
N ARG A 83 -3.88 5.35 -15.22
CA ARG A 83 -4.35 5.55 -16.59
C ARG A 83 -5.13 6.87 -16.70
N SER A 84 -5.33 7.35 -17.91
CA SER A 84 -6.08 8.59 -18.16
C SER A 84 -7.54 8.52 -17.70
N ASP A 85 -8.21 7.38 -17.94
CA ASP A 85 -9.57 7.11 -17.48
C ASP A 85 -9.65 7.05 -15.95
N ALA A 86 -8.69 6.37 -15.29
CA ALA A 86 -8.58 6.34 -13.85
C ALA A 86 -8.40 7.74 -13.25
N ARG A 87 -7.56 8.58 -13.84
CA ARG A 87 -7.38 9.98 -13.37
C ARG A 87 -8.66 10.80 -13.51
N THR A 88 -9.46 10.58 -14.55
CA THR A 88 -10.76 11.23 -14.73
C THR A 88 -11.73 10.81 -13.64
N THR A 89 -11.82 9.51 -13.37
CA THR A 89 -12.65 8.95 -12.29
C THR A 89 -12.21 9.49 -10.92
N LEU A 90 -10.91 9.56 -10.65
CA LEU A 90 -10.37 10.06 -9.38
C LEU A 90 -10.66 11.55 -9.14
N LYS A 91 -10.79 12.37 -10.20
CA LYS A 91 -11.24 13.77 -10.04
C LYS A 91 -12.67 13.83 -9.50
N SER A 92 -13.57 12.98 -10.01
CA SER A 92 -14.94 12.88 -9.51
C SER A 92 -14.98 12.33 -8.07
N ASN A 93 -14.18 11.29 -7.79
CA ASN A 93 -14.06 10.73 -6.45
C ASN A 93 -13.54 11.78 -5.44
N ALA A 94 -12.53 12.59 -5.83
CA ALA A 94 -12.01 13.65 -4.98
C ALA A 94 -13.08 14.70 -4.62
N GLN A 95 -13.90 15.10 -5.60
CA GLN A 95 -15.03 16.02 -5.38
C GLN A 95 -16.05 15.43 -4.42
N ALA A 96 -16.41 14.15 -4.59
CA ALA A 96 -17.32 13.45 -3.69
C ALA A 96 -16.78 13.40 -2.26
N ILE A 97 -15.48 13.01 -2.07
CA ILE A 97 -14.85 12.94 -0.75
C ILE A 97 -14.81 14.31 -0.07
N GLN A 98 -14.60 15.39 -0.83
CA GLN A 98 -14.58 16.75 -0.29
C GLN A 98 -15.98 17.25 0.09
N ALA A 99 -17.00 16.85 -0.68
CA ALA A 99 -18.39 17.21 -0.41
C ALA A 99 -18.98 16.47 0.81
N HIS A 100 -18.56 15.23 1.04
CA HIS A 100 -19.03 14.36 2.11
C HIS A 100 -18.13 14.46 3.35
N THR A 101 -18.37 15.47 4.18
CA THR A 101 -17.58 15.71 5.40
C THR A 101 -17.88 14.70 6.51
N GLU A 102 -19.01 14.02 6.45
CA GLU A 102 -19.41 12.94 7.34
C GLU A 102 -18.60 11.65 7.16
N TRP A 103 -17.92 11.48 6.03
CA TRP A 103 -17.00 10.37 5.84
C TRP A 103 -15.70 10.61 6.61
N LYS A 104 -15.59 10.04 7.80
CA LYS A 104 -14.41 10.22 8.67
C LYS A 104 -13.14 9.64 8.04
N LEU A 105 -13.27 8.48 7.39
CA LEU A 105 -12.15 7.78 6.75
C LEU A 105 -12.56 7.17 5.43
N VAL A 106 -11.72 7.34 4.41
CA VAL A 106 -11.83 6.65 3.12
C VAL A 106 -10.71 5.62 3.03
N THR A 107 -11.05 4.35 2.99
CA THR A 107 -10.11 3.25 2.76
C THR A 107 -9.96 3.04 1.26
N VAL A 108 -8.72 3.09 0.78
CA VAL A 108 -8.30 2.88 -0.60
C VAL A 108 -7.74 1.46 -0.70
N GLU A 109 -8.50 0.54 -1.31
CA GLU A 109 -8.24 -0.89 -1.34
C GLU A 109 -7.59 -1.31 -2.65
N GLY A 110 -6.33 -1.74 -2.63
CA GLY A 110 -5.59 -2.18 -3.81
C GLY A 110 -5.70 -3.68 -4.04
N HIS A 111 -6.05 -4.07 -5.27
CA HIS A 111 -6.24 -5.47 -5.68
C HIS A 111 -5.42 -5.80 -6.93
N CYS A 112 -5.09 -7.09 -7.06
CA CYS A 112 -4.37 -7.66 -8.19
C CYS A 112 -5.15 -8.84 -8.78
N ASP A 113 -4.79 -9.23 -10.00
CA ASP A 113 -5.18 -10.53 -10.53
C ASP A 113 -4.34 -11.66 -9.87
N GLU A 114 -4.66 -12.91 -10.16
CA GLU A 114 -4.09 -14.08 -9.50
C GLU A 114 -2.63 -14.40 -9.90
N ARG A 115 -2.09 -13.75 -10.95
CA ARG A 115 -0.76 -14.04 -11.47
C ARG A 115 0.33 -13.48 -10.56
N GLY A 116 1.36 -14.31 -10.29
CA GLY A 116 2.47 -13.95 -9.39
C GLY A 116 2.33 -14.56 -7.99
N SER A 117 3.30 -14.29 -7.11
CA SER A 117 3.21 -14.74 -5.72
C SER A 117 2.28 -13.84 -4.90
N GLU A 118 1.82 -14.36 -3.77
CA GLU A 118 0.96 -13.61 -2.85
C GLU A 118 1.68 -12.35 -2.33
N GLU A 119 2.95 -12.48 -1.94
CA GLU A 119 3.76 -11.37 -1.43
C GLU A 119 3.96 -10.30 -2.50
N TYR A 120 4.23 -10.72 -3.75
CA TYR A 120 4.35 -9.79 -4.88
C TYR A 120 3.06 -9.01 -5.10
N ASN A 121 1.92 -9.71 -5.13
CA ASN A 121 0.60 -9.11 -5.34
C ASN A 121 0.19 -8.20 -4.18
N LEU A 122 0.54 -8.57 -2.94
CA LEU A 122 0.32 -7.71 -1.79
C LEU A 122 1.08 -6.40 -1.92
N ALA A 123 2.36 -6.45 -2.29
CA ALA A 123 3.18 -5.27 -2.53
C ALA A 123 2.69 -4.45 -3.74
N LEU A 124 2.23 -5.09 -4.84
CA LEU A 124 1.68 -4.39 -6.01
C LEU A 124 0.36 -3.70 -5.69
N GLY A 125 -0.52 -4.37 -4.93
CA GLY A 125 -1.78 -3.79 -4.47
C GLY A 125 -1.53 -2.57 -3.56
N GLU A 126 -0.53 -2.64 -2.70
CA GLU A 126 -0.13 -1.50 -1.85
C GLU A 126 0.38 -0.31 -2.69
N ARG A 127 1.23 -0.57 -3.71
CA ARG A 127 1.68 0.49 -4.64
C ARG A 127 0.52 1.15 -5.35
N ARG A 128 -0.49 0.38 -5.83
CA ARG A 128 -1.72 0.90 -6.46
C ARG A 128 -2.52 1.78 -5.52
N ALA A 129 -2.75 1.30 -4.29
CA ALA A 129 -3.48 2.07 -3.28
C ALA A 129 -2.74 3.37 -2.91
N ASN A 130 -1.43 3.32 -2.73
CA ASN A 130 -0.62 4.50 -2.41
C ASN A 130 -0.54 5.50 -3.58
N ALA A 131 -0.41 5.04 -4.83
CA ALA A 131 -0.45 5.91 -6.02
C ALA A 131 -1.81 6.63 -6.13
N THR A 132 -2.90 5.91 -5.86
CA THR A 132 -4.26 6.46 -5.84
C THR A 132 -4.42 7.49 -4.72
N LYS A 133 -4.02 7.15 -3.49
CA LYS A 133 -4.05 8.06 -2.33
C LYS A 133 -3.25 9.33 -2.58
N LYS A 134 -2.04 9.18 -3.15
CA LYS A 134 -1.21 10.32 -3.51
C LYS A 134 -1.91 11.24 -4.50
N TYR A 135 -2.48 10.70 -5.56
CA TYR A 135 -3.18 11.49 -6.58
C TYR A 135 -4.42 12.20 -6.01
N LEU A 136 -5.21 11.54 -5.16
CA LEU A 136 -6.31 12.19 -4.44
C LEU A 136 -5.83 13.32 -3.52
N SER A 137 -4.68 13.15 -2.88
CA SER A 137 -4.06 14.20 -2.07
C SER A 137 -3.61 15.39 -2.92
N ASP A 138 -3.04 15.15 -4.11
CA ASP A 138 -2.66 16.20 -5.06
C ASP A 138 -3.91 16.97 -5.58
N LEU A 139 -5.10 16.34 -5.54
CA LEU A 139 -6.41 16.96 -5.83
C LEU A 139 -7.04 17.65 -4.61
N GLY A 140 -6.35 17.72 -3.48
CA GLY A 140 -6.80 18.46 -2.28
C GLY A 140 -7.56 17.63 -1.25
N VAL A 141 -7.64 16.30 -1.39
CA VAL A 141 -8.19 15.44 -0.33
C VAL A 141 -7.16 15.29 0.80
N SER A 142 -7.55 15.58 2.05
CA SER A 142 -6.65 15.46 3.20
C SER A 142 -6.11 14.03 3.36
N PRO A 143 -4.78 13.84 3.42
CA PRO A 143 -4.18 12.53 3.65
C PRO A 143 -4.63 11.84 4.94
N ALA A 144 -5.00 12.63 5.96
CA ALA A 144 -5.51 12.12 7.23
C ALA A 144 -6.89 11.45 7.10
N ARG A 145 -7.65 11.77 6.06
CA ARG A 145 -8.95 11.15 5.73
C ARG A 145 -8.80 9.90 4.88
N MET A 146 -7.59 9.44 4.57
CA MET A 146 -7.38 8.33 3.65
C MET A 146 -6.42 7.28 4.23
N LYS A 147 -6.81 6.01 4.15
CA LYS A 147 -5.98 4.85 4.50
C LYS A 147 -5.80 3.97 3.27
N ALA A 148 -4.55 3.63 2.92
CA ALA A 148 -4.26 2.65 1.88
C ALA A 148 -4.18 1.25 2.51
N VAL A 149 -4.80 0.27 1.85
CA VAL A 149 -4.79 -1.14 2.25
C VAL A 149 -4.61 -1.99 0.99
N SER A 150 -3.84 -3.06 1.08
CA SER A 150 -3.70 -4.03 0.01
C SER A 150 -4.39 -5.35 0.36
N PHE A 151 -5.11 -5.88 -0.59
CA PHE A 151 -5.67 -7.24 -0.56
C PHE A 151 -4.93 -8.18 -1.52
N GLY A 152 -3.93 -7.69 -2.26
CA GLY A 152 -3.24 -8.50 -3.25
C GLY A 152 -4.22 -9.18 -4.19
N SER A 153 -4.06 -10.49 -4.40
CA SER A 153 -4.98 -11.32 -5.19
C SER A 153 -6.05 -12.04 -4.36
N SER A 154 -6.10 -11.84 -3.03
CA SER A 154 -6.97 -12.61 -2.13
C SER A 154 -8.47 -12.31 -2.26
N SER A 155 -8.83 -11.17 -2.90
CA SER A 155 -10.22 -10.71 -3.01
C SER A 155 -10.59 -10.37 -4.46
N PRO A 156 -10.75 -11.37 -5.34
CA PRO A 156 -11.10 -11.15 -6.73
C PRO A 156 -12.54 -10.61 -6.86
N ALA A 157 -12.72 -9.62 -7.76
CA ALA A 157 -14.05 -9.12 -8.11
C ALA A 157 -14.77 -10.09 -9.07
N VAL A 158 -14.01 -10.75 -9.95
CA VAL A 158 -14.51 -11.72 -10.92
C VAL A 158 -13.65 -12.96 -10.85
N GLN A 159 -14.30 -14.13 -10.72
CA GLN A 159 -13.63 -15.41 -10.80
C GLN A 159 -13.31 -15.74 -12.26
N GLY A 160 -12.15 -16.31 -12.52
CA GLY A 160 -11.70 -16.72 -13.85
C GLY A 160 -10.20 -16.62 -14.01
N HIS A 161 -9.66 -17.38 -14.98
CA HIS A 161 -8.23 -17.56 -15.22
C HIS A 161 -7.79 -16.99 -16.58
N ASP A 162 -8.44 -15.91 -17.01
CA ASP A 162 -8.15 -15.23 -18.28
C ASP A 162 -8.31 -13.72 -18.17
N GLU A 163 -7.97 -12.98 -19.25
CA GLU A 163 -8.00 -11.53 -19.27
C GLU A 163 -9.43 -10.97 -19.12
N SER A 164 -10.48 -11.76 -19.42
CA SER A 164 -11.87 -11.32 -19.23
C SER A 164 -12.20 -11.10 -17.75
N ALA A 165 -11.58 -11.89 -16.84
CA ALA A 165 -11.68 -11.74 -15.40
C ALA A 165 -10.57 -10.86 -14.82
N TRP A 166 -9.31 -11.09 -15.24
CA TRP A 166 -8.15 -10.40 -14.66
C TRP A 166 -8.22 -8.89 -14.77
N ARG A 167 -8.73 -8.33 -15.88
CA ARG A 167 -8.91 -6.88 -16.06
C ARG A 167 -9.75 -6.22 -14.95
N TRP A 168 -10.74 -6.95 -14.40
CA TRP A 168 -11.60 -6.47 -13.33
C TRP A 168 -10.97 -6.64 -11.94
N ASN A 169 -10.04 -7.57 -11.81
CA ASN A 169 -9.34 -7.83 -10.57
C ASN A 169 -8.18 -6.84 -10.34
N ARG A 170 -7.58 -6.29 -11.39
CA ARG A 170 -6.57 -5.23 -11.31
C ARG A 170 -7.23 -3.88 -11.04
N ARG A 171 -7.59 -3.62 -9.79
CA ARG A 171 -8.39 -2.44 -9.44
C ARG A 171 -7.99 -1.81 -8.11
N VAL A 172 -8.52 -0.61 -7.89
CA VAL A 172 -8.62 -0.01 -6.58
C VAL A 172 -10.09 0.30 -6.30
N ASP A 173 -10.55 -0.20 -5.17
CA ASP A 173 -11.87 0.06 -4.61
C ASP A 173 -11.80 1.09 -3.48
N PHE A 174 -12.94 1.68 -3.13
CA PHE A 174 -13.07 2.66 -2.07
C PHE A 174 -14.15 2.24 -1.09
N ARG A 175 -13.85 2.37 0.21
CA ARG A 175 -14.83 2.21 1.28
C ARG A 175 -14.79 3.42 2.20
N VAL A 176 -15.92 3.75 2.79
CA VAL A 176 -16.04 4.87 3.72
C VAL A 176 -16.43 4.39 5.11
N THR A 177 -15.92 5.08 6.11
CA THR A 177 -16.34 4.95 7.51
C THR A 177 -16.94 6.30 7.91
N ARG A 178 -18.14 6.28 8.47
CA ARG A 178 -18.85 7.47 8.94
C ARG A 178 -18.68 7.72 10.42
#